data_16b5d346f0a427e11649ff102b2b4a17
#
_entry.id   16b5d346f0a427e11649ff102b2b4a17
#
_cell.length_a   1.000
_cell.length_b   1.000
_cell.length_c   1.000
_cell.angle_alpha   90.00
_cell.angle_beta   90.00
_cell.angle_gamma   90.00
#
_symmetry.space_group_name_H-M   'P 1'
#
loop_
_entity.id
_entity.type
_entity.pdbx_description
1 polymer ?
#
loop_
_entity_poly.entity_id
_entity_poly.type
_entity_poly.pdbx_seq_one_letter_code
_entity_poly.pdbx_strand_id
1 'polypeptide(L)'
;MTPTQAQTLIDEFLSNTEIQSMVVEALNYCAALSTAVAMTHGFHDDEHAAMVQLDLAANNEESPFRDHDLRPWLDVQLLQAEIARMGEELGEAVDNIRHGSPPDDKCPQFPGWHVELGADVLIRVFDTLGKRGVKPGKVFVAKTLVNNDRPYKHGKNS
;
A
#
# COMPACT_ATOMS: atom_id res chain seq x y z
N MET A 1 -14.85 -19.37 -9.24
CA MET A 1 -15.28 -19.80 -7.88
C MET A 1 -16.78 -19.72 -7.79
N THR A 2 -17.44 -20.80 -7.33
CA THR A 2 -18.90 -20.82 -7.12
C THR A 2 -19.27 -20.14 -5.80
N PRO A 3 -20.55 -19.71 -5.60
CA PRO A 3 -20.98 -19.16 -4.31
C PRO A 3 -20.71 -20.07 -3.12
N THR A 4 -20.90 -21.39 -3.28
CA THR A 4 -20.61 -22.37 -2.23
C THR A 4 -19.13 -22.44 -1.88
N GLN A 5 -18.23 -22.41 -2.88
CA GLN A 5 -16.80 -22.39 -2.64
C GLN A 5 -16.35 -21.08 -1.94
N ALA A 6 -16.98 -19.96 -2.30
CA ALA A 6 -16.71 -18.70 -1.63
C ALA A 6 -17.12 -18.74 -0.16
N GLN A 7 -18.29 -19.26 0.15
CA GLN A 7 -18.77 -19.40 1.54
C GLN A 7 -17.85 -20.33 2.34
N THR A 8 -17.46 -21.48 1.79
CA THR A 8 -16.54 -22.40 2.46
C THR A 8 -15.20 -21.72 2.80
N LEU A 9 -14.63 -20.94 1.85
CA LEU A 9 -13.38 -20.22 2.09
C LEU A 9 -13.51 -19.17 3.20
N ILE A 10 -14.64 -18.47 3.23
CA ILE A 10 -14.94 -17.48 4.28
C ILE A 10 -15.03 -18.18 5.65
N ASP A 11 -15.83 -19.25 5.74
CA ASP A 11 -16.04 -19.98 6.99
C ASP A 11 -14.73 -20.57 7.52
N GLU A 12 -13.88 -21.12 6.65
CA GLU A 12 -12.54 -21.60 6.98
C GLU A 12 -11.66 -20.49 7.53
N PHE A 13 -11.59 -19.34 6.83
CA PHE A 13 -10.81 -18.18 7.29
C PHE A 13 -11.30 -17.65 8.65
N LEU A 14 -12.62 -17.52 8.84
CA LEU A 14 -13.20 -16.96 10.07
C LEU A 14 -13.01 -17.87 11.27
N SER A 15 -13.06 -19.19 11.07
CA SER A 15 -12.94 -20.19 12.13
C SER A 15 -11.50 -20.59 12.47
N ASN A 16 -10.52 -20.27 11.61
CA ASN A 16 -9.14 -20.76 11.73
C ASN A 16 -8.15 -19.62 12.01
N THR A 17 -7.78 -19.47 13.28
CA THR A 17 -6.81 -18.46 13.73
C THR A 17 -5.41 -18.70 13.18
N GLU A 18 -5.04 -19.92 12.83
CA GLU A 18 -3.75 -20.25 12.22
C GLU A 18 -3.68 -19.69 10.79
N ILE A 19 -4.73 -19.88 9.99
CA ILE A 19 -4.82 -19.28 8.65
C ILE A 19 -4.77 -17.75 8.74
N GLN A 20 -5.48 -17.14 9.69
CA GLN A 20 -5.42 -15.70 9.91
C GLN A 20 -4.00 -15.24 10.26
N SER A 21 -3.29 -15.98 11.13
CA SER A 21 -1.89 -15.70 11.48
C SER A 21 -0.96 -15.79 10.27
N MET A 22 -1.09 -16.84 9.46
CA MET A 22 -0.32 -16.99 8.23
C MET A 22 -0.53 -15.83 7.25
N VAL A 23 -1.76 -15.37 7.08
CA VAL A 23 -2.08 -14.20 6.24
C VAL A 23 -1.42 -12.93 6.81
N VAL A 24 -1.49 -12.74 8.13
CA VAL A 24 -0.82 -11.59 8.80
C VAL A 24 0.68 -11.62 8.55
N GLU A 25 1.32 -12.76 8.74
CA GLU A 25 2.76 -12.92 8.57
C GLU A 25 3.18 -12.69 7.11
N ALA A 26 2.48 -13.29 6.15
CA ALA A 26 2.76 -13.14 4.73
C ALA A 26 2.68 -11.67 4.27
N LEU A 27 1.60 -10.96 4.61
CA LEU A 27 1.44 -9.57 4.22
C LEU A 27 2.43 -8.63 4.93
N ASN A 28 2.77 -8.91 6.18
CA ASN A 28 3.81 -8.14 6.89
C ASN A 28 5.19 -8.38 6.28
N TYR A 29 5.49 -9.60 5.81
CA TYR A 29 6.72 -9.91 5.10
C TYR A 29 6.78 -9.17 3.75
N CYS A 30 5.70 -9.14 2.99
CA CYS A 30 5.62 -8.36 1.75
C CYS A 30 5.92 -6.88 1.98
N ALA A 31 5.36 -6.29 3.05
CA ALA A 31 5.65 -4.90 3.39
C ALA A 31 7.13 -4.69 3.75
N ALA A 32 7.71 -5.55 4.57
CA ALA A 32 9.13 -5.47 4.92
C ALA A 32 10.04 -5.62 3.69
N LEU A 33 9.72 -6.53 2.77
CA LEU A 33 10.47 -6.74 1.54
C LEU A 33 10.37 -5.53 0.61
N SER A 34 9.17 -4.99 0.39
CA SER A 34 8.97 -3.80 -0.46
C SER A 34 9.75 -2.60 0.06
N THR A 35 9.69 -2.34 1.37
CA THR A 35 10.46 -1.26 2.00
C THR A 35 11.97 -1.50 1.88
N ALA A 36 12.45 -2.73 2.08
CA ALA A 36 13.87 -3.04 1.95
C ALA A 36 14.38 -2.83 0.50
N VAL A 37 13.60 -3.24 -0.49
CA VAL A 37 13.92 -3.00 -1.91
C VAL A 37 13.94 -1.51 -2.21
N ALA A 38 12.95 -0.75 -1.77
CA ALA A 38 12.89 0.70 -1.96
C ALA A 38 14.11 1.42 -1.34
N MET A 39 14.49 1.05 -0.11
CA MET A 39 15.68 1.59 0.56
C MET A 39 16.98 1.27 -0.19
N THR A 40 17.15 0.02 -0.67
CA THR A 40 18.39 -0.39 -1.36
C THR A 40 18.54 0.25 -2.74
N HIS A 41 17.45 0.75 -3.33
CA HIS A 41 17.46 1.45 -4.62
C HIS A 41 17.37 2.97 -4.49
N GLY A 42 17.48 3.52 -3.27
CA GLY A 42 17.49 4.96 -3.02
C GLY A 42 16.15 5.66 -3.23
N PHE A 43 15.03 4.93 -3.31
CA PHE A 43 13.71 5.55 -3.50
C PHE A 43 13.25 6.44 -2.34
N HIS A 44 13.91 6.32 -1.17
CA HIS A 44 13.65 7.16 0.00
C HIS A 44 14.69 8.26 0.21
N ASP A 45 15.70 8.39 -0.65
CA ASP A 45 16.82 9.33 -0.45
C ASP A 45 16.35 10.78 -0.47
N ASP A 46 15.44 11.14 -1.38
CA ASP A 46 14.88 12.49 -1.46
C ASP A 46 14.04 12.84 -0.21
N GLU A 47 13.31 11.87 0.34
CA GLU A 47 12.53 12.03 1.57
C GLU A 47 13.46 12.25 2.76
N HIS A 48 14.55 11.49 2.84
CA HIS A 48 15.57 11.66 3.87
C HIS A 48 16.28 13.03 3.73
N ALA A 49 16.64 13.43 2.52
CA ALA A 49 17.23 14.74 2.26
C ALA A 49 16.30 15.88 2.67
N ALA A 50 14.99 15.77 2.38
CA ALA A 50 14.00 16.76 2.79
C ALA A 50 13.90 16.87 4.33
N MET A 51 13.90 15.74 5.05
CA MET A 51 13.90 15.73 6.52
C MET A 51 15.14 16.42 7.10
N VAL A 52 16.32 16.14 6.54
CA VAL A 52 17.57 16.79 6.95
C VAL A 52 17.50 18.31 6.73
N GLN A 53 16.96 18.77 5.60
CA GLN A 53 16.82 20.20 5.33
C GLN A 53 15.85 20.89 6.31
N LEU A 54 14.77 20.22 6.71
CA LEU A 54 13.88 20.77 7.74
C LEU A 54 14.55 20.87 9.11
N ASP A 55 15.33 19.86 9.50
CA ASP A 55 16.08 19.90 10.77
C ASP A 55 17.12 21.02 10.76
N LEU A 56 17.80 21.24 9.64
CA LEU A 56 18.72 22.38 9.47
C LEU A 56 17.98 23.72 9.55
N ALA A 57 16.81 23.85 8.92
CA ALA A 57 16.02 25.08 8.98
C ALA A 57 15.49 25.36 10.39
N ALA A 58 15.06 24.32 11.13
CA ALA A 58 14.58 24.47 12.49
C ALA A 58 15.69 24.88 13.49
N ASN A 59 16.95 24.51 13.20
CA ASN A 59 18.12 24.84 14.04
C ASN A 59 18.85 26.11 13.60
N ASN A 60 18.45 26.75 12.50
CA ASN A 60 19.09 28.00 12.03
C ASN A 60 18.48 29.22 12.74
N GLU A 61 19.33 30.04 13.38
CA GLU A 61 18.89 31.24 14.10
C GLU A 61 18.19 32.30 13.25
N GLU A 62 18.47 32.35 11.95
CA GLU A 62 17.87 33.29 11.00
C GLU A 62 16.64 32.72 10.30
N SER A 63 16.28 31.46 10.56
CA SER A 63 15.17 30.81 9.91
C SER A 63 13.83 31.24 10.51
N PRO A 64 12.81 31.56 9.66
CA PRO A 64 11.45 31.79 10.13
C PRO A 64 10.82 30.51 10.73
N PHE A 65 11.43 29.35 10.53
CA PHE A 65 10.97 28.04 11.04
C PHE A 65 11.73 27.60 12.28
N ARG A 66 12.55 28.46 12.87
CA ARG A 66 13.27 28.17 14.10
C ARG A 66 12.30 27.69 15.19
N ASP A 67 12.70 26.65 15.90
CA ASP A 67 11.94 26.04 16.98
C ASP A 67 10.58 25.43 16.58
N HIS A 68 10.31 25.31 15.27
CA HIS A 68 9.11 24.61 14.76
C HIS A 68 9.47 23.18 14.30
N ASP A 69 8.79 22.19 14.84
CA ASP A 69 8.84 20.82 14.30
C ASP A 69 7.89 20.68 13.09
N LEU A 70 8.47 20.79 11.89
CA LEU A 70 7.73 20.67 10.62
C LEU A 70 7.67 19.23 10.09
N ARG A 71 8.31 18.27 10.78
CA ARG A 71 8.31 16.85 10.35
C ARG A 71 6.92 16.25 10.22
N PRO A 72 5.96 16.48 11.15
CA PRO A 72 4.62 15.95 10.97
C PRO A 72 3.90 16.51 9.73
N TRP A 73 4.15 17.77 9.39
CA TRP A 73 3.60 18.37 8.18
C TRP A 73 4.21 17.72 6.92
N LEU A 74 5.54 17.56 6.87
CA LEU A 74 6.20 16.93 5.75
C LEU A 74 5.76 15.48 5.57
N ASP A 75 5.63 14.69 6.65
CA ASP A 75 5.16 13.31 6.57
C ASP A 75 3.77 13.20 5.93
N VAL A 76 2.87 14.13 6.25
CA VAL A 76 1.55 14.20 5.61
C VAL A 76 1.66 14.49 4.10
N GLN A 77 2.54 15.43 3.70
CA GLN A 77 2.74 15.75 2.28
C GLN A 77 3.34 14.55 1.52
N LEU A 78 4.31 13.88 2.10
CA LEU A 78 4.93 12.69 1.54
C LEU A 78 3.90 11.56 1.40
N LEU A 79 3.09 11.31 2.43
CA LEU A 79 2.02 10.31 2.37
C LEU A 79 1.00 10.60 1.27
N GLN A 80 0.60 11.87 1.11
CA GLN A 80 -0.30 12.26 0.03
C GLN A 80 0.31 12.04 -1.35
N ALA A 81 1.60 12.36 -1.53
CA ALA A 81 2.32 12.12 -2.78
C ALA A 81 2.42 10.63 -3.10
N GLU A 82 2.69 9.78 -2.10
CA GLU A 82 2.73 8.32 -2.28
C GLU A 82 1.36 7.76 -2.69
N ILE A 83 0.28 8.22 -2.06
CA ILE A 83 -1.08 7.81 -2.43
C ILE A 83 -1.42 8.28 -3.86
N ALA A 84 -0.97 9.47 -4.26
CA ALA A 84 -1.16 9.96 -5.63
C ALA A 84 -0.44 9.05 -6.64
N ARG A 85 0.79 8.62 -6.37
CA ARG A 85 1.51 7.66 -7.23
C ARG A 85 0.80 6.31 -7.35
N MET A 86 0.15 5.82 -6.29
CA MET A 86 -0.71 4.63 -6.40
C MET A 86 -1.88 4.87 -7.37
N GLY A 87 -2.41 6.10 -7.40
CA GLY A 87 -3.44 6.52 -8.36
C GLY A 87 -2.93 6.53 -9.82
N GLU A 88 -1.66 6.85 -10.04
CA GLU A 88 -1.02 6.77 -11.37
C GLU A 88 -0.98 5.32 -11.87
N GLU A 89 -0.50 4.36 -11.06
CA GLU A 89 -0.48 2.94 -11.41
C GLU A 89 -1.89 2.39 -11.70
N LEU A 90 -2.90 2.83 -10.93
CA LEU A 90 -4.29 2.48 -11.22
C LEU A 90 -4.77 3.08 -12.56
N GLY A 91 -4.31 4.28 -12.90
CA GLY A 91 -4.57 4.92 -14.20
C GLY A 91 -3.94 4.14 -15.35
N GLU A 92 -2.70 3.69 -15.20
CA GLU A 92 -1.98 2.87 -16.17
C GLU A 92 -2.67 1.51 -16.38
N ALA A 93 -3.16 0.87 -15.33
CA ALA A 93 -3.95 -0.35 -15.45
C ALA A 93 -5.23 -0.15 -16.28
N VAL A 94 -5.95 0.94 -16.06
CA VAL A 94 -7.16 1.29 -16.85
C VAL A 94 -6.79 1.55 -18.31
N ASP A 95 -5.68 2.23 -18.57
CA ASP A 95 -5.23 2.54 -19.92
C ASP A 95 -4.80 1.28 -20.66
N ASN A 96 -4.06 0.38 -20.02
CA ASN A 96 -3.74 -0.94 -20.52
C ASN A 96 -5.00 -1.71 -20.99
N ILE A 97 -6.06 -1.71 -20.17
CA ILE A 97 -7.33 -2.37 -20.52
C ILE A 97 -7.96 -1.72 -21.75
N ARG A 98 -7.97 -0.39 -21.86
CA ARG A 98 -8.52 0.36 -23.01
C ARG A 98 -7.79 0.06 -24.30
N HIS A 99 -6.48 -0.24 -24.24
CA HIS A 99 -5.65 -0.60 -25.39
C HIS A 99 -5.64 -2.10 -25.71
N GLY A 100 -6.56 -2.89 -25.15
CA GLY A 100 -6.72 -4.31 -25.45
C GLY A 100 -5.80 -5.22 -24.62
N SER A 101 -5.33 -4.76 -23.50
CA SER A 101 -4.53 -5.54 -22.53
C SER A 101 -3.24 -6.11 -23.15
N PRO A 102 -2.37 -5.27 -23.74
CA PRO A 102 -1.10 -5.75 -24.31
C PRO A 102 -0.23 -6.37 -23.21
N PRO A 103 0.72 -7.23 -23.57
CA PRO A 103 1.75 -7.70 -22.65
C PRO A 103 2.52 -6.53 -22.04
N ASP A 104 2.91 -6.67 -20.78
CA ASP A 104 3.79 -5.71 -20.11
C ASP A 104 5.19 -5.70 -20.76
N ASP A 105 5.84 -4.55 -20.79
CA ASP A 105 7.16 -4.37 -21.44
C ASP A 105 8.31 -5.02 -20.65
N LYS A 106 8.20 -5.08 -19.32
CA LYS A 106 9.20 -5.66 -18.41
C LYS A 106 8.87 -7.10 -18.02
N CYS A 107 7.58 -7.43 -17.98
CA CYS A 107 7.04 -8.73 -17.60
C CYS A 107 6.14 -9.30 -18.72
N PRO A 108 6.66 -9.57 -19.93
CA PRO A 108 5.85 -9.85 -21.14
C PRO A 108 5.03 -11.14 -21.06
N GLN A 109 5.21 -11.96 -20.03
CA GLN A 109 4.38 -13.13 -19.73
C GLN A 109 3.00 -12.77 -19.14
N PHE A 110 2.79 -11.50 -18.76
CA PHE A 110 1.54 -11.00 -18.20
C PHE A 110 1.00 -9.81 -19.01
N PRO A 111 -0.33 -9.65 -19.09
CA PRO A 111 -0.92 -8.38 -19.53
C PRO A 111 -0.50 -7.23 -18.62
N GLY A 112 -0.24 -6.04 -19.15
CA GLY A 112 0.23 -4.89 -18.38
C GLY A 112 -0.64 -4.60 -17.15
N TRP A 113 -1.97 -4.58 -17.28
CA TRP A 113 -2.85 -4.32 -16.13
C TRP A 113 -2.74 -5.35 -14.99
N HIS A 114 -2.26 -6.59 -15.27
CA HIS A 114 -1.96 -7.56 -14.22
C HIS A 114 -0.73 -7.13 -13.41
N VAL A 115 0.28 -6.57 -14.10
CA VAL A 115 1.51 -6.09 -13.46
C VAL A 115 1.20 -4.86 -12.61
N GLU A 116 0.45 -3.89 -13.17
CA GLU A 116 0.05 -2.68 -12.46
C GLU A 116 -0.71 -2.99 -11.16
N LEU A 117 -1.78 -3.80 -11.25
CA LEU A 117 -2.61 -4.12 -10.07
C LEU A 117 -1.98 -5.18 -9.17
N GLY A 118 -1.32 -6.18 -9.75
CA GLY A 118 -0.78 -7.33 -9.03
C GLY A 118 0.60 -7.10 -8.43
N ALA A 119 1.34 -6.10 -8.90
CA ALA A 119 2.68 -5.78 -8.45
C ALA A 119 2.81 -4.30 -8.08
N ASP A 120 2.72 -3.37 -9.02
CA ASP A 120 3.17 -1.99 -8.81
C ASP A 120 2.33 -1.26 -7.75
N VAL A 121 1.00 -1.35 -7.81
CA VAL A 121 0.12 -0.83 -6.76
C VAL A 121 0.42 -1.50 -5.41
N LEU A 122 0.54 -2.83 -5.37
CA LEU A 122 0.78 -3.55 -4.11
C LEU A 122 2.15 -3.24 -3.50
N ILE A 123 3.20 -3.15 -4.33
CA ILE A 123 4.55 -2.78 -3.88
C ILE A 123 4.53 -1.39 -3.25
N ARG A 124 3.89 -0.40 -3.89
CA ARG A 124 3.76 0.96 -3.34
C ARG A 124 2.96 0.98 -2.04
N VAL A 125 1.85 0.24 -1.97
CA VAL A 125 1.04 0.12 -0.74
C VAL A 125 1.89 -0.48 0.39
N PHE A 126 2.59 -1.58 0.12
CA PHE A 126 3.39 -2.27 1.13
C PHE A 126 4.59 -1.43 1.58
N ASP A 127 5.27 -0.74 0.67
CA ASP A 127 6.36 0.17 1.02
C ASP A 127 5.87 1.33 1.89
N THR A 128 4.81 2.01 1.46
CA THR A 128 4.20 3.12 2.22
C THR A 128 3.80 2.73 3.64
N LEU A 129 3.22 1.53 3.81
CA LEU A 129 2.82 1.03 5.12
C LEU A 129 4.03 0.54 5.93
N GLY A 130 4.97 -0.16 5.28
CA GLY A 130 6.15 -0.75 5.91
C GLY A 130 7.07 0.30 6.53
N LYS A 131 7.43 1.35 5.77
CA LYS A 131 8.29 2.42 6.26
C LYS A 131 7.67 3.22 7.42
N ARG A 132 6.34 3.22 7.55
CA ARG A 132 5.62 3.83 8.68
C ARG A 132 5.36 2.84 9.84
N GLY A 133 5.91 1.64 9.79
CA GLY A 133 5.75 0.62 10.83
C GLY A 133 4.34 0.03 10.93
N VAL A 134 3.48 0.29 9.94
CA VAL A 134 2.14 -0.30 9.88
C VAL A 134 2.25 -1.78 9.57
N LYS A 135 1.41 -2.60 10.18
CA LYS A 135 1.34 -4.06 9.97
C LYS A 135 0.14 -4.38 9.06
N PRO A 136 0.32 -4.40 7.72
CA PRO A 136 -0.79 -4.53 6.77
C PRO A 136 -1.60 -5.81 6.97
N GLY A 137 -0.97 -6.91 7.35
CA GLY A 137 -1.66 -8.16 7.63
C GLY A 137 -2.69 -8.04 8.76
N LYS A 138 -2.36 -7.33 9.85
CA LYS A 138 -3.31 -7.09 10.93
C LYS A 138 -4.49 -6.23 10.46
N VAL A 139 -4.22 -5.19 9.69
CA VAL A 139 -5.25 -4.31 9.13
C VAL A 139 -6.16 -5.09 8.18
N PHE A 140 -5.59 -5.92 7.30
CA PHE A 140 -6.33 -6.75 6.36
C PHE A 140 -7.27 -7.72 7.08
N VAL A 141 -6.76 -8.50 8.03
CA VAL A 141 -7.58 -9.47 8.79
C VAL A 141 -8.68 -8.75 9.54
N ALA A 142 -8.38 -7.69 10.30
CA ALA A 142 -9.39 -6.93 11.04
C ALA A 142 -10.48 -6.38 10.12
N LYS A 143 -10.10 -5.83 8.96
CA LYS A 143 -11.07 -5.29 8.00
C LYS A 143 -11.91 -6.38 7.34
N THR A 144 -11.34 -7.55 7.06
CA THR A 144 -12.06 -8.70 6.50
C THR A 144 -13.13 -9.19 7.47
N LEU A 145 -12.81 -9.30 8.76
CA LEU A 145 -13.77 -9.68 9.79
C LEU A 145 -14.94 -8.69 9.84
N VAL A 146 -14.65 -7.39 9.91
CA VAL A 146 -15.69 -6.33 9.90
C VAL A 146 -16.55 -6.38 8.64
N ASN A 147 -15.93 -6.64 7.47
CA ASN A 147 -16.67 -6.69 6.20
C ASN A 147 -17.61 -7.90 6.13
N ASN A 148 -17.22 -9.04 6.73
CA ASN A 148 -18.07 -10.21 6.79
C ASN A 148 -19.37 -9.96 7.57
N ASP A 149 -19.32 -9.15 8.63
CA ASP A 149 -20.47 -8.82 9.46
C ASP A 149 -21.40 -7.77 8.84
N ARG A 150 -21.05 -7.23 7.67
CA ARG A 150 -21.86 -6.21 7.00
C ARG A 150 -23.09 -6.83 6.30
N PRO A 151 -24.24 -6.14 6.33
CA PRO A 151 -25.42 -6.55 5.56
C PRO A 151 -25.10 -6.64 4.06
N TYR A 152 -25.81 -7.52 3.36
CA TYR A 152 -25.71 -7.63 1.90
C TYR A 152 -25.83 -6.26 1.22
N LYS A 153 -24.94 -5.96 0.27
CA LYS A 153 -24.81 -4.64 -0.40
C LYS A 153 -24.69 -3.46 0.56
N HIS A 154 -24.13 -3.66 1.76
CA HIS A 154 -23.97 -2.63 2.80
C HIS A 154 -25.29 -1.93 3.18
N GLY A 155 -26.44 -2.63 3.05
CA GLY A 155 -27.75 -2.05 3.32
C GLY A 155 -28.25 -1.05 2.25
N LYS A 156 -27.54 -0.93 1.12
CA LYS A 156 -28.00 -0.13 -0.02
C LYS A 156 -28.93 -0.98 -0.88
N ASN A 157 -30.18 -0.55 -1.01
CA ASN A 157 -31.08 -1.08 -2.01
C ASN A 157 -30.56 -0.61 -3.38
N SER A 158 -30.34 -1.56 -4.29
CA SER A 158 -29.99 -1.28 -5.70
C SER A 158 -31.20 -0.82 -6.46
#